data_ae2df654141e8b19e95dd761070dbd7a
#
_entry.id   ae2df654141e8b19e95dd761070dbd7a
#
_cell.length_a   1.000
_cell.length_b   1.000
_cell.length_c   1.000
_cell.angle_alpha   90.00
_cell.angle_beta   90.00
_cell.angle_gamma   90.00
#
_symmetry.space_group_name_H-M   'P 1'
#
loop_
_entity.id
_entity.type
_entity.pdbx_description
1 polymer ?
#
loop_
_entity_poly.entity_id
_entity_poly.type
_entity_poly.pdbx_seq_one_letter_code
_entity_poly.pdbx_strand_id
1 'polypeptide(L)'
;PSEFDLSRVETDVSEKEDGDVHITGIDAEANAKTKVTRTTDLVRLYLQEIGRVSLLERDEEVAEAQRVQQHMELLKLRNDAAEAAEGAIHLYVHVLNTRDQLTAQLGHKPSLERWATTAGVEPTELKPTLQAGKRLWAELAGITIDELAAVQAEGSRAKEHMIKANLRLVVS
;
A
#
# COMPACT_ATOMS: atom_id res chain seq x y z
N PRO A 1 7.85 -19.79 -13.59
CA PRO A 1 8.06 -18.42 -13.16
C PRO A 1 6.75 -17.67 -13.34
N SER A 2 6.05 -17.42 -12.24
CA SER A 2 4.84 -16.62 -12.26
C SER A 2 5.27 -15.16 -12.47
N GLU A 3 5.03 -14.66 -13.65
CA GLU A 3 5.03 -13.23 -13.92
C GLU A 3 4.05 -12.59 -12.94
N PHE A 4 4.59 -11.87 -11.96
CA PHE A 4 3.77 -11.03 -11.10
C PHE A 4 3.30 -9.87 -11.98
N ASP A 5 2.14 -10.06 -12.57
CA ASP A 5 1.55 -9.14 -13.51
C ASP A 5 1.19 -7.84 -12.77
N LEU A 6 2.02 -6.82 -12.96
CA LEU A 6 1.74 -5.47 -12.48
C LEU A 6 0.42 -4.93 -13.05
N SER A 7 -0.09 -5.52 -14.14
CA SER A 7 -1.40 -5.18 -14.71
C SER A 7 -2.56 -5.52 -13.77
N ARG A 8 -2.37 -6.49 -12.87
CA ARG A 8 -3.41 -6.91 -11.94
C ARG A 8 -3.60 -5.93 -10.78
N VAL A 9 -2.62 -5.09 -10.50
CA VAL A 9 -2.74 -3.99 -9.53
C VAL A 9 -3.41 -2.76 -10.16
N GLU A 10 -3.38 -2.69 -11.49
CA GLU A 10 -3.88 -1.56 -12.27
C GLU A 10 -5.28 -1.78 -12.86
N THR A 11 -5.76 -3.01 -12.96
CA THR A 11 -7.04 -3.32 -13.62
C THR A 11 -8.27 -3.26 -12.72
N ASP A 12 -8.11 -2.99 -11.43
CA ASP A 12 -9.26 -2.80 -10.53
C ASP A 12 -9.70 -1.32 -10.44
N VAL A 13 -9.34 -0.53 -11.44
CA VAL A 13 -9.94 0.79 -11.70
C VAL A 13 -11.07 0.59 -12.70
N SER A 14 -12.15 -0.04 -12.27
CA SER A 14 -13.39 0.04 -13.03
C SER A 14 -13.94 1.46 -12.83
N GLU A 15 -13.86 2.25 -13.89
CA GLU A 15 -14.64 3.47 -14.03
C GLU A 15 -16.13 3.15 -13.78
N LYS A 16 -16.63 3.56 -12.63
CA LYS A 16 -18.05 3.84 -12.48
C LYS A 16 -18.19 5.34 -12.50
N GLU A 17 -18.71 5.83 -13.59
CA GLU A 17 -19.19 7.21 -13.75
C GLU A 17 -20.09 7.55 -12.55
N ASP A 18 -19.70 8.59 -11.82
CA ASP A 18 -20.53 9.19 -10.79
C ASP A 18 -21.73 9.86 -11.45
N GLY A 19 -22.86 9.16 -11.42
CA GLY A 19 -24.13 9.78 -11.66
C GLY A 19 -24.43 10.77 -10.53
N ASP A 20 -24.55 12.03 -10.87
CA ASP A 20 -24.94 13.12 -9.99
C ASP A 20 -26.33 12.82 -9.37
N VAL A 21 -26.32 12.35 -8.13
CA VAL A 21 -27.55 12.11 -7.37
C VAL A 21 -27.83 13.32 -6.49
N HIS A 22 -28.76 14.14 -6.92
CA HIS A 22 -29.32 15.24 -6.14
C HIS A 22 -30.06 14.68 -4.92
N ILE A 23 -29.44 14.74 -3.75
CA ILE A 23 -29.98 14.24 -2.49
C ILE A 23 -30.74 15.38 -1.81
N THR A 24 -32.07 15.27 -1.78
CA THR A 24 -32.93 16.11 -0.94
C THR A 24 -32.85 15.67 0.52
N GLY A 25 -32.85 16.65 1.43
CA GLY A 25 -32.42 16.58 2.82
C GLY A 25 -33.19 15.68 3.81
N ILE A 26 -33.83 14.58 3.36
CA ILE A 26 -34.53 13.64 4.24
C ILE A 26 -33.68 12.39 4.56
N ASP A 27 -32.60 12.17 3.80
CA ASP A 27 -31.77 10.95 3.91
C ASP A 27 -30.51 11.10 4.80
N ALA A 28 -30.27 12.28 5.37
CA ALA A 28 -29.06 12.54 6.15
C ALA A 28 -29.01 11.72 7.47
N GLU A 29 -30.16 11.57 8.13
CA GLU A 29 -30.23 10.85 9.41
C GLU A 29 -30.22 9.32 9.24
N ALA A 30 -30.86 8.81 8.20
CA ALA A 30 -30.81 7.40 7.85
C ALA A 30 -29.40 6.99 7.38
N ASN A 31 -28.74 7.87 6.64
CA ASN A 31 -27.38 7.64 6.14
C ASN A 31 -26.34 7.67 7.27
N ALA A 32 -26.52 8.55 8.28
CA ALA A 32 -25.65 8.59 9.45
C ALA A 32 -25.77 7.31 10.29
N LYS A 33 -26.99 6.80 10.53
CA LYS A 33 -27.22 5.52 11.24
C LYS A 33 -26.63 4.35 10.49
N THR A 34 -26.80 4.28 9.18
CA THR A 34 -26.24 3.23 8.32
C THR A 34 -24.72 3.27 8.32
N LYS A 35 -24.12 4.47 8.33
CA LYS A 35 -22.66 4.64 8.36
C LYS A 35 -22.06 4.22 9.70
N VAL A 36 -22.72 4.54 10.82
CA VAL A 36 -22.30 4.12 12.16
C VAL A 36 -22.39 2.60 12.32
N THR A 37 -23.46 1.99 11.84
CA THR A 37 -23.66 0.54 11.89
C THR A 37 -22.58 -0.18 11.07
N ARG A 38 -22.27 0.28 9.85
CA ARG A 38 -21.18 -0.27 9.02
C ARG A 38 -19.84 -0.16 9.70
N THR A 39 -19.54 0.97 10.34
CA THR A 39 -18.27 1.17 11.05
C THR A 39 -18.16 0.22 12.24
N THR A 40 -19.24 0.03 13.00
CA THR A 40 -19.29 -0.91 14.12
C THR A 40 -19.11 -2.35 13.65
N ASP A 41 -19.72 -2.73 12.56
CA ASP A 41 -19.57 -4.07 11.97
C ASP A 41 -18.16 -4.31 11.44
N LEU A 42 -17.52 -3.31 10.81
CA LEU A 42 -16.14 -3.39 10.36
C LEU A 42 -15.16 -3.54 11.54
N VAL A 43 -15.36 -2.81 12.62
CA VAL A 43 -14.57 -2.93 13.85
C VAL A 43 -14.73 -4.32 14.46
N ARG A 44 -15.95 -4.86 14.51
CA ARG A 44 -16.24 -6.21 14.99
C ARG A 44 -15.53 -7.27 14.16
N LEU A 45 -15.59 -7.18 12.82
CA LEU A 45 -14.89 -8.09 11.91
C LEU A 45 -13.38 -8.01 12.10
N TYR A 46 -12.84 -6.82 12.26
CA TYR A 46 -11.42 -6.61 12.52
C TYR A 46 -10.96 -7.25 13.84
N LEU A 47 -11.73 -7.08 14.91
CA LEU A 47 -11.45 -7.72 16.20
C LEU A 47 -11.54 -9.25 16.13
N GLN A 48 -12.50 -9.79 15.37
CA GLN A 48 -12.59 -11.23 15.11
C GLN A 48 -11.38 -11.73 14.33
N GLU A 49 -10.92 -11.00 13.32
CA GLU A 49 -9.73 -11.33 12.54
C GLU A 49 -8.47 -11.34 13.41
N ILE A 50 -8.29 -10.33 14.27
CA ILE A 50 -7.19 -10.26 15.25
C ILE A 50 -7.23 -11.47 16.20
N GLY A 51 -8.42 -11.87 16.67
CA GLY A 51 -8.60 -13.01 17.54
C GLY A 51 -8.22 -14.35 16.92
N ARG A 52 -8.20 -14.45 15.58
CA ARG A 52 -7.78 -15.66 14.84
C ARG A 52 -6.27 -15.73 14.63
N VAL A 53 -5.56 -14.61 14.75
CA VAL A 53 -4.10 -14.58 14.62
C VAL A 53 -3.48 -15.24 15.83
N SER A 54 -2.65 -16.26 15.61
CA SER A 54 -1.90 -16.91 16.69
C SER A 54 -0.88 -15.95 17.31
N LEU A 55 -0.62 -16.13 18.61
CA LEU A 55 0.51 -15.45 19.24
C LEU A 55 1.80 -15.99 18.65
N LEU A 56 2.74 -15.08 18.39
CA LEU A 56 4.05 -15.41 17.87
C LEU A 56 4.91 -16.04 18.98
N GLU A 57 5.50 -17.19 18.68
CA GLU A 57 6.59 -17.72 19.48
C GLU A 57 7.86 -16.89 19.27
N ARG A 58 8.83 -17.01 20.17
CA ARG A 58 10.05 -16.21 20.12
C ARG A 58 10.83 -16.36 18.82
N ASP A 59 10.94 -17.58 18.30
CA ASP A 59 11.65 -17.85 17.05
C ASP A 59 10.91 -17.29 15.84
N GLU A 60 9.59 -17.36 15.84
CA GLU A 60 8.73 -16.75 14.81
C GLU A 60 8.83 -15.22 14.84
N GLU A 61 8.85 -14.63 16.02
CA GLU A 61 9.00 -13.19 16.22
C GLU A 61 10.34 -12.69 15.67
N VAL A 62 11.43 -13.41 15.90
CA VAL A 62 12.76 -13.10 15.34
C VAL A 62 12.74 -13.20 13.82
N ALA A 63 12.16 -14.26 13.26
CA ALA A 63 12.06 -14.45 11.81
C ALA A 63 11.22 -13.34 11.14
N GLU A 64 10.09 -12.99 11.74
CA GLU A 64 9.24 -11.89 11.25
C GLU A 64 9.96 -10.54 11.33
N ALA A 65 10.65 -10.27 12.44
CA ALA A 65 11.44 -9.05 12.62
C ALA A 65 12.56 -8.94 11.58
N GLN A 66 13.23 -10.03 11.23
CA GLN A 66 14.24 -10.04 10.18
C GLN A 66 13.66 -9.71 8.80
N ARG A 67 12.48 -10.23 8.46
CA ARG A 67 11.80 -9.89 7.21
C ARG A 67 11.43 -8.41 7.14
N VAL A 68 10.92 -7.85 8.22
CA VAL A 68 10.64 -6.40 8.32
C VAL A 68 11.92 -5.60 8.17
N GLN A 69 13.00 -5.99 8.84
CA GLN A 69 14.28 -5.30 8.77
C GLN A 69 14.84 -5.30 7.34
N GLN A 70 14.84 -6.42 6.67
CA GLN A 70 15.29 -6.52 5.26
C GLN A 70 14.50 -5.58 4.35
N HIS A 71 13.19 -5.52 4.51
CA HIS A 71 12.35 -4.61 3.75
C HIS A 71 12.67 -3.14 4.06
N MET A 72 12.86 -2.80 5.32
CA MET A 72 13.21 -1.44 5.73
C MET A 72 14.59 -1.00 5.23
N GLU A 73 15.56 -1.89 5.19
CA GLU A 73 16.89 -1.64 4.63
C GLU A 73 16.81 -1.36 3.13
N LEU A 74 15.99 -2.09 2.39
CA LEU A 74 15.74 -1.83 0.96
C LEU A 74 15.05 -0.48 0.73
N LEU A 75 14.07 -0.12 1.55
CA LEU A 75 13.40 1.18 1.49
C LEU A 75 14.38 2.32 1.80
N LYS A 76 15.23 2.14 2.78
CA LYS A 76 16.26 3.12 3.13
C LYS A 76 17.24 3.32 1.98
N LEU A 77 17.74 2.25 1.38
CA LEU A 77 18.63 2.31 0.22
C LEU A 77 17.99 3.10 -0.94
N ARG A 78 16.73 2.83 -1.24
CA ARG A 78 15.96 3.54 -2.26
C ARG A 78 15.84 5.03 -1.94
N ASN A 79 15.45 5.35 -0.72
CA ASN A 79 15.22 6.73 -0.31
C ASN A 79 16.53 7.53 -0.25
N ASP A 80 17.60 6.95 0.26
CA ASP A 80 18.92 7.58 0.28
C ASP A 80 19.43 7.86 -1.15
N ALA A 81 19.21 6.93 -2.08
CA ALA A 81 19.57 7.13 -3.48
C ALA A 81 18.70 8.22 -4.16
N ALA A 82 17.43 8.29 -3.81
CA ALA A 82 16.53 9.33 -4.32
C ALA A 82 16.90 10.74 -3.80
N GLU A 83 17.37 10.84 -2.58
CA GLU A 83 17.82 12.10 -1.99
C GLU A 83 19.20 12.53 -2.50
N ALA A 84 20.07 11.60 -2.86
CA ALA A 84 21.42 11.87 -3.27
C ALA A 84 21.54 12.56 -4.63
N ALA A 85 20.61 12.30 -5.55
CA ALA A 85 20.62 12.86 -6.91
C ALA A 85 19.24 12.92 -7.53
N GLU A 86 18.99 13.94 -8.34
CA GLU A 86 17.84 13.97 -9.23
C GLU A 86 18.01 12.91 -10.33
N GLY A 87 16.91 12.26 -10.70
CA GLY A 87 16.94 11.25 -11.74
C GLY A 87 15.74 10.29 -11.65
N ALA A 88 15.83 9.16 -12.32
CA ALA A 88 14.74 8.21 -12.41
C ALA A 88 14.30 7.64 -11.06
N ILE A 89 15.23 7.40 -10.13
CA ILE A 89 14.87 6.90 -8.80
C ILE A 89 14.25 7.99 -7.93
N HIS A 90 14.69 9.21 -8.05
CA HIS A 90 14.06 10.37 -7.39
C HIS A 90 12.62 10.55 -7.86
N LEU A 91 12.40 10.52 -9.17
CA LEU A 91 11.06 10.60 -9.76
C LEU A 91 10.18 9.43 -9.33
N TYR A 92 10.72 8.23 -9.30
CA TYR A 92 10.04 7.03 -8.82
C TYR A 92 9.52 7.19 -7.38
N VAL A 93 10.38 7.62 -6.47
CA VAL A 93 10.01 7.86 -5.07
C VAL A 93 8.99 8.98 -4.95
N HIS A 94 9.13 10.05 -5.72
CA HIS A 94 8.16 11.14 -5.77
C HIS A 94 6.77 10.66 -6.20
N VAL A 95 6.70 9.87 -7.26
CA VAL A 95 5.44 9.29 -7.76
C VAL A 95 4.79 8.38 -6.72
N LEU A 96 5.56 7.53 -6.04
CA LEU A 96 5.04 6.67 -4.98
C LEU A 96 4.52 7.47 -3.78
N ASN A 97 5.26 8.48 -3.33
CA ASN A 97 4.85 9.34 -2.22
C ASN A 97 3.57 10.12 -2.56
N THR A 98 3.45 10.58 -3.79
CA THR A 98 2.23 11.25 -4.29
C THR A 98 1.02 10.32 -4.21
N ARG A 99 1.15 9.08 -4.62
CA ARG A 99 0.09 8.06 -4.48
C ARG A 99 -0.32 7.88 -3.03
N ASP A 100 0.64 7.73 -2.13
CA ASP A 100 0.38 7.50 -0.71
C ASP A 100 -0.32 8.69 -0.07
N GLN A 101 0.08 9.91 -0.42
CA GLN A 101 -0.58 11.14 0.03
C GLN A 101 -2.01 11.25 -0.49
N LEU A 102 -2.24 10.97 -1.78
CA LEU A 102 -3.58 10.97 -2.36
C LEU A 102 -4.48 9.89 -1.74
N THR A 103 -3.95 8.71 -1.50
CA THR A 103 -4.66 7.62 -0.83
C THR A 103 -5.08 8.01 0.59
N ALA A 104 -4.20 8.67 1.33
CA ALA A 104 -4.50 9.17 2.67
C ALA A 104 -5.58 10.27 2.66
N GLN A 105 -5.54 11.17 1.68
CA GLN A 105 -6.53 12.25 1.55
C GLN A 105 -7.90 11.77 1.09
N LEU A 106 -7.93 10.82 0.16
CA LEU A 106 -9.17 10.31 -0.44
C LEU A 106 -9.81 9.16 0.35
N GLY A 107 -9.05 8.44 1.16
CA GLY A 107 -9.48 7.22 1.83
C GLY A 107 -9.58 5.99 0.90
N HIS A 108 -9.18 6.11 -0.36
CA HIS A 108 -9.12 5.05 -1.36
C HIS A 108 -7.99 5.33 -2.36
N LYS A 109 -7.68 4.33 -3.21
CA LYS A 109 -6.67 4.52 -4.27
C LYS A 109 -7.10 5.59 -5.26
N PRO A 110 -6.21 6.53 -5.64
CA PRO A 110 -6.51 7.51 -6.67
C PRO A 110 -6.63 6.86 -8.04
N SER A 111 -7.35 7.51 -8.97
CA SER A 111 -7.33 7.14 -10.37
C SER A 111 -5.94 7.38 -10.98
N LEU A 112 -5.63 6.66 -12.04
CA LEU A 112 -4.35 6.79 -12.75
C LEU A 112 -4.10 8.23 -13.21
N GLU A 113 -5.12 8.86 -13.80
CA GLU A 113 -5.04 10.24 -14.28
C GLU A 113 -4.79 11.24 -13.14
N ARG A 114 -5.52 11.13 -12.05
CA ARG A 114 -5.36 12.00 -10.90
C ARG A 114 -3.98 11.84 -10.26
N TRP A 115 -3.53 10.62 -10.13
CA TRP A 115 -2.20 10.31 -9.62
C TRP A 115 -1.11 10.91 -10.52
N ALA A 116 -1.16 10.66 -11.83
CA ALA A 116 -0.20 11.19 -12.79
C ALA A 116 -0.19 12.72 -12.80
N THR A 117 -1.34 13.35 -12.87
CA THR A 117 -1.47 14.81 -12.86
C THR A 117 -0.90 15.43 -11.58
N THR A 118 -1.21 14.86 -10.43
CA THR A 118 -0.70 15.36 -9.14
C THR A 118 0.81 15.17 -9.02
N ALA A 119 1.35 14.07 -9.54
CA ALA A 119 2.79 13.82 -9.57
C ALA A 119 3.55 14.65 -10.61
N GLY A 120 2.83 15.32 -11.54
CA GLY A 120 3.44 16.10 -12.61
C GLY A 120 4.00 15.24 -13.75
N VAL A 121 3.45 14.05 -13.96
CA VAL A 121 3.84 13.08 -15.00
C VAL A 121 2.68 12.86 -15.94
N GLU A 122 2.96 12.67 -17.24
CA GLU A 122 1.92 12.26 -18.18
C GLU A 122 1.37 10.89 -17.82
N PRO A 123 0.05 10.65 -17.93
CA PRO A 123 -0.55 9.35 -17.60
C PRO A 123 0.06 8.16 -18.33
N THR A 124 0.49 8.38 -19.57
CA THR A 124 1.17 7.38 -20.42
C THR A 124 2.59 7.07 -19.94
N GLU A 125 3.24 8.00 -19.24
CA GLU A 125 4.60 7.88 -18.73
C GLU A 125 4.66 7.30 -17.31
N LEU A 126 3.54 7.24 -16.62
CA LEU A 126 3.47 6.79 -15.22
C LEU A 126 3.96 5.34 -15.07
N LYS A 127 3.46 4.43 -15.90
CA LYS A 127 3.84 3.02 -15.88
C LYS A 127 5.32 2.79 -16.24
N PRO A 128 5.85 3.37 -17.33
CA PRO A 128 7.28 3.33 -17.63
C PRO A 128 8.15 3.89 -16.50
N THR A 129 7.74 4.97 -15.87
CA THR A 129 8.45 5.58 -14.73
C THR A 129 8.53 4.62 -13.54
N LEU A 130 7.43 3.97 -13.20
CA LEU A 130 7.39 2.96 -12.13
C LEU A 130 8.29 1.76 -12.43
N GLN A 131 8.27 1.27 -13.65
CA GLN A 131 9.10 0.14 -14.07
C GLN A 131 10.59 0.49 -14.05
N ALA A 132 10.97 1.65 -14.58
CA ALA A 132 12.35 2.13 -14.58
C ALA A 132 12.89 2.33 -13.17
N GLY A 133 12.12 2.93 -12.29
CA GLY A 133 12.50 3.14 -10.89
C GLY A 133 12.67 1.83 -10.13
N LYS A 134 11.79 0.89 -10.34
CA LYS A 134 11.87 -0.44 -9.72
C LYS A 134 13.09 -1.23 -10.17
N ARG A 135 13.42 -1.15 -11.44
CA ARG A 135 14.63 -1.77 -12.02
C ARG A 135 15.90 -1.17 -11.42
N LEU A 136 15.98 0.16 -11.32
CA LEU A 136 17.12 0.83 -10.72
C LEU A 136 17.27 0.49 -9.24
N TRP A 137 16.18 0.41 -8.52
CA TRP A 137 16.20 0.00 -7.13
C TRP A 137 16.72 -1.42 -6.94
N ALA A 138 16.28 -2.36 -7.75
CA ALA A 138 16.78 -3.73 -7.75
C ALA A 138 18.29 -3.78 -8.07
N GLU A 139 18.76 -3.01 -9.05
CA GLU A 139 20.19 -2.90 -9.38
C GLU A 139 21.01 -2.35 -8.21
N LEU A 140 20.54 -1.30 -7.53
CA LEU A 140 21.19 -0.73 -6.36
C LEU A 140 21.30 -1.72 -5.20
N ALA A 141 20.29 -2.56 -5.02
CA ALA A 141 20.28 -3.60 -4.00
C ALA A 141 21.07 -4.84 -4.39
N GLY A 142 21.49 -4.96 -5.66
CA GLY A 142 22.19 -6.13 -6.17
C GLY A 142 21.32 -7.40 -6.24
N ILE A 143 20.04 -7.24 -6.40
CA ILE A 143 19.04 -8.33 -6.48
C ILE A 143 18.21 -8.23 -7.75
N THR A 144 17.46 -9.28 -8.06
CA THR A 144 16.50 -9.26 -9.16
C THR A 144 15.22 -8.51 -8.79
N ILE A 145 14.45 -8.10 -9.78
CA ILE A 145 13.13 -7.47 -9.56
C ILE A 145 12.19 -8.43 -8.82
N ASP A 146 12.25 -9.72 -9.12
CA ASP A 146 11.43 -10.74 -8.46
C ASP A 146 11.81 -10.91 -6.99
N GLU A 147 13.11 -10.93 -6.68
CA GLU A 147 13.61 -10.93 -5.30
C GLU A 147 13.21 -9.67 -4.53
N LEU A 148 13.29 -8.51 -5.18
CA LEU A 148 12.82 -7.25 -4.60
C LEU A 148 11.33 -7.30 -4.26
N ALA A 149 10.51 -7.78 -5.18
CA ALA A 149 9.08 -7.95 -4.96
C ALA A 149 8.77 -8.93 -3.83
N ALA A 150 9.52 -10.03 -3.75
CA ALA A 150 9.38 -11.03 -2.69
C ALA A 150 9.72 -10.45 -1.31
N VAL A 151 10.83 -9.73 -1.17
CA VAL A 151 11.22 -9.09 0.10
C VAL A 151 10.20 -8.04 0.54
N GLN A 152 9.68 -7.25 -0.38
CA GLN A 152 8.63 -6.27 -0.08
C GLN A 152 7.34 -6.95 0.40
N ALA A 153 6.89 -7.99 -0.29
CA ALA A 153 5.67 -8.72 0.07
C ALA A 153 5.81 -9.45 1.42
N GLU A 154 6.93 -10.10 1.65
CA GLU A 154 7.22 -10.80 2.92
C GLU A 154 7.35 -9.82 4.08
N GLY A 155 8.06 -8.71 3.89
CA GLY A 155 8.21 -7.66 4.89
C GLY A 155 6.88 -7.00 5.26
N SER A 156 6.03 -6.73 4.31
CA SER A 156 4.70 -6.16 4.55
C SER A 156 3.79 -7.14 5.30
N ARG A 157 3.78 -8.40 4.92
CA ARG A 157 3.03 -9.46 5.62
C ARG A 157 3.54 -9.67 7.05
N ALA A 158 4.86 -9.70 7.23
CA ALA A 158 5.48 -9.85 8.53
C ALA A 158 5.12 -8.70 9.47
N LYS A 159 5.19 -7.46 8.97
CA LYS A 159 4.79 -6.27 9.73
C LYS A 159 3.33 -6.32 10.15
N GLU A 160 2.44 -6.67 9.23
CA GLU A 160 1.01 -6.79 9.51
C GLU A 160 0.73 -7.90 10.54
N HIS A 161 1.38 -9.04 10.40
CA HIS A 161 1.26 -10.16 11.33
C HIS A 161 1.72 -9.78 12.74
N MET A 162 2.87 -9.11 12.87
CA MET A 162 3.38 -8.64 14.15
C MET A 162 2.45 -7.61 14.81
N ILE A 163 1.89 -6.69 14.03
CA ILE A 163 0.94 -5.70 14.54
C ILE A 163 -0.33 -6.40 15.05
N LYS A 164 -0.90 -7.32 14.29
CA LYS A 164 -2.10 -8.07 14.68
C LYS A 164 -1.86 -8.93 15.91
N ALA A 165 -0.72 -9.60 16.00
CA ALA A 165 -0.34 -10.41 17.17
C ALA A 165 -0.20 -9.56 18.42
N ASN A 166 0.43 -8.38 18.33
CA ASN A 166 0.56 -7.43 19.43
C ASN A 166 -0.80 -6.86 19.85
N LEU A 167 -1.67 -6.53 18.90
CA LEU A 167 -3.03 -6.07 19.21
C LEU A 167 -3.86 -7.14 19.91
N ARG A 168 -3.69 -8.40 19.57
CA ARG A 168 -4.32 -9.51 20.29
C ARG A 168 -3.92 -9.56 21.77
N LEU A 169 -2.65 -9.31 22.08
CA LEU A 169 -2.17 -9.24 23.47
C LEU A 169 -2.83 -8.10 24.26
N VAL A 170 -3.09 -6.98 23.60
CA VAL A 170 -3.73 -5.81 24.21
C VAL A 170 -5.23 -6.02 24.42
N VAL A 171 -5.88 -6.70 23.49
CA VAL A 171 -7.36 -6.93 23.49
C VAL A 171 -7.76 -8.12 24.36
N SER A 172 -6.87 -9.06 24.57
CA SER A 172 -7.11 -10.20 25.49
C SER A 172 -6.87 -9.79 26.92
#